data_e7eebefdd58fe4a5d97fa03a55c0013a
#
_entry.id   e7eebefdd58fe4a5d97fa03a55c0013a
#
_cell.length_a   1.000
_cell.length_b   1.000
_cell.length_c   1.000
_cell.angle_alpha   90.00
_cell.angle_beta   90.00
_cell.angle_gamma   90.00
#
_symmetry.space_group_name_H-M   'P 1'
#
loop_
_entity.id
_entity.type
_entity.pdbx_description
1 polymer ?
#
loop_
_entity_poly.entity_id
_entity_poly.type
_entity_poly.pdbx_seq_one_letter_code
_entity_poly.pdbx_strand_id
1 'polypeptide(L)'
;MILYPILESQKGVLLECLENPQVTYYNLSTITAIPRSISREKLVTSLHKAIDFLPVLKTRFLTKNNKLQQGYDENIKINVLED
;
A
#
# COMPACT_ATOMS: atom_id res chain seq x y z
N MET A 1 -3.86 14.77 9.37
CA MET A 1 -2.89 14.10 8.46
C MET A 1 -2.06 15.19 7.78
N ILE A 2 -0.76 15.05 7.82
CA ILE A 2 0.15 15.96 7.11
C ILE A 2 0.18 15.57 5.64
N LEU A 3 0.00 16.55 4.75
CA LEU A 3 -0.05 16.32 3.32
C LEU A 3 1.24 16.80 2.65
N TYR A 4 1.67 16.02 1.65
CA TYR A 4 2.86 16.29 0.84
C TYR A 4 2.49 16.25 -0.64
N PRO A 5 3.23 16.96 -1.52
CA PRO A 5 3.03 16.82 -2.95
C PRO A 5 3.32 15.38 -3.41
N ILE A 6 2.68 14.97 -4.50
CA ILE A 6 3.05 13.70 -5.13
C ILE A 6 4.34 13.87 -5.94
N LEU A 7 5.04 12.75 -6.15
CA LEU A 7 6.23 12.73 -7.00
C LEU A 7 5.82 12.70 -8.47
N GLU A 8 6.66 13.25 -9.35
CA GLU A 8 6.41 13.20 -10.79
C GLU A 8 6.29 11.75 -11.30
N SER A 9 7.07 10.82 -10.73
CA SER A 9 6.98 9.40 -11.10
C SER A 9 5.66 8.75 -10.71
N GLN A 10 4.94 9.30 -9.76
CA GLN A 10 3.63 8.80 -9.31
C GLN A 10 2.48 9.37 -10.13
N LYS A 11 2.67 10.53 -10.73
CA LYS A 11 1.59 11.32 -11.32
C LYS A 11 0.86 10.60 -12.45
N GLY A 12 1.59 9.99 -13.37
CA GLY A 12 0.98 9.29 -14.51
C GLY A 12 0.14 8.10 -14.08
N VAL A 13 0.66 7.27 -13.18
CA VAL A 13 -0.05 6.10 -12.65
C VAL A 13 -1.28 6.54 -11.86
N LEU A 14 -1.14 7.53 -10.99
CA LEU A 14 -2.23 8.01 -10.16
C LEU A 14 -3.36 8.62 -11.00
N LEU A 15 -3.04 9.44 -11.99
CA LEU A 15 -4.04 10.03 -12.88
C LEU A 15 -4.81 8.95 -13.64
N GLU A 16 -4.12 7.94 -14.15
CA GLU A 16 -4.79 6.84 -14.85
C GLU A 16 -5.70 6.04 -13.91
N CYS A 17 -5.29 5.78 -12.69
CA CYS A 17 -6.14 5.10 -11.71
C CYS A 17 -7.38 5.92 -11.34
N LEU A 18 -7.26 7.24 -11.32
CA LEU A 18 -8.41 8.12 -11.05
C LEU A 18 -9.38 8.17 -12.23
N GLU A 19 -8.87 8.17 -13.46
CA GLU A 19 -9.71 8.17 -14.65
C GLU A 19 -10.39 6.81 -14.88
N ASN A 20 -9.70 5.72 -14.51
CA ASN A 20 -10.16 4.35 -14.72
C ASN A 20 -10.03 3.57 -13.41
N PRO A 21 -10.91 3.79 -12.41
CA PRO A 21 -10.73 3.22 -11.07
C PRO A 21 -10.76 1.69 -11.02
N GLN A 22 -11.20 1.03 -12.09
CA GLN A 22 -11.30 -0.44 -12.13
C GLN A 22 -10.08 -1.12 -12.75
N VAL A 23 -9.08 -0.35 -13.22
CA VAL A 23 -7.87 -0.96 -13.79
C VAL A 23 -7.06 -1.66 -12.70
N THR A 24 -6.52 -2.82 -13.04
CA THR A 24 -5.71 -3.64 -12.12
C THR A 24 -4.31 -3.91 -12.63
N TYR A 25 -3.94 -3.41 -13.80
CA TYR A 25 -2.66 -3.74 -14.42
C TYR A 25 -1.45 -3.10 -13.73
N TYR A 26 -1.66 -2.18 -12.79
CA TYR A 26 -0.60 -1.68 -11.92
C TYR A 26 -0.41 -2.53 -10.65
N ASN A 27 -1.30 -3.49 -10.41
CA ASN A 27 -1.16 -4.40 -9.28
C ASN A 27 -0.09 -5.45 -9.59
N LEU A 28 0.86 -5.60 -8.68
CA LEU A 28 1.91 -6.59 -8.78
C LEU A 28 1.64 -7.70 -7.77
N SER A 29 1.64 -8.93 -8.24
CA SER A 29 1.42 -10.10 -7.39
C SER A 29 2.61 -11.04 -7.48
N THR A 30 3.00 -11.61 -6.35
CA THR A 30 4.04 -12.64 -6.30
C THR A 30 3.57 -13.84 -5.49
N ILE A 31 4.10 -15.01 -5.82
CA ILE A 31 3.90 -16.25 -5.06
C ILE A 31 5.26 -16.73 -4.62
N THR A 32 5.41 -16.93 -3.32
CA THR A 32 6.67 -17.37 -2.73
C THR A 32 6.44 -18.61 -1.90
N ALA A 33 7.25 -19.66 -2.14
CA ALA A 33 7.22 -20.86 -1.32
C ALA A 33 7.98 -20.59 -0.02
N ILE A 34 7.35 -20.92 1.10
CA ILE A 34 7.94 -20.77 2.42
C ILE A 34 8.34 -22.15 2.95
N PRO A 35 9.60 -22.33 3.45
CA PRO A 35 10.01 -23.61 4.04
C PRO A 35 9.12 -24.03 5.20
N ARG A 36 8.85 -25.33 5.32
CA ARG A 36 8.02 -25.88 6.41
C ARG A 36 8.61 -25.66 7.80
N SER A 37 9.91 -25.37 7.88
CA SER A 37 10.56 -25.03 9.15
C SER A 37 10.09 -23.71 9.74
N ILE A 38 9.46 -22.85 8.93
CA ILE A 38 8.91 -21.59 9.38
C ILE A 38 7.43 -21.80 9.71
N SER A 39 7.05 -21.55 10.96
CA SER A 39 5.65 -21.71 11.37
C SER A 39 4.79 -20.60 10.77
N ARG A 40 3.54 -20.94 10.47
CA ARG A 40 2.55 -19.97 9.98
C ARG A 40 2.41 -18.80 10.95
N GLU A 41 2.34 -19.08 12.24
CA GLU A 41 2.20 -18.06 13.28
C GLU A 41 3.36 -17.06 13.27
N LYS A 42 4.60 -17.56 13.18
CA LYS A 42 5.78 -16.69 13.11
C LYS A 42 5.77 -15.83 11.85
N LEU A 43 5.36 -16.42 10.73
CA LEU A 43 5.28 -15.70 9.46
C LEU A 43 4.28 -14.55 9.55
N VAL A 44 3.07 -14.82 10.05
CA VAL A 44 2.02 -13.80 10.20
C VAL A 44 2.45 -12.70 11.15
N THR A 45 3.06 -13.06 12.28
CA THR A 45 3.59 -12.08 13.24
C THR A 45 4.65 -11.19 12.60
N SER A 46 5.54 -11.78 11.82
CA SER A 46 6.59 -11.03 11.12
C SER A 46 6.02 -10.08 10.06
N LEU A 47 4.98 -10.50 9.35
CA LEU A 47 4.29 -9.65 8.37
C LEU A 47 3.66 -8.44 9.05
N HIS A 48 2.99 -8.63 10.19
CA HIS A 48 2.42 -7.51 10.95
C HIS A 48 3.49 -6.53 11.42
N LYS A 49 4.63 -7.03 11.89
CA LYS A 49 5.75 -6.18 12.28
C LYS A 49 6.32 -5.40 11.09
N ALA A 50 6.43 -6.04 9.94
CA ALA A 50 6.91 -5.37 8.73
C ALA A 50 5.96 -4.26 8.29
N ILE A 51 4.65 -4.50 8.35
CA ILE A 51 3.63 -3.50 8.02
C ILE A 51 3.77 -2.28 8.95
N ASP A 52 3.93 -2.50 10.24
CA ASP A 52 4.09 -1.41 11.22
C ASP A 52 5.39 -0.65 11.02
N PHE A 53 6.41 -1.31 10.49
CA PHE A 53 7.72 -0.72 10.24
C PHE A 53 7.79 0.10 8.96
N LEU A 54 6.82 -0.05 8.04
CA LEU A 54 6.81 0.59 6.74
C LEU A 54 5.61 1.54 6.60
N PRO A 55 5.74 2.79 7.09
CA PRO A 55 4.63 3.76 7.03
C PRO A 55 4.11 4.02 5.61
N VAL A 56 4.98 3.85 4.59
CA VAL A 56 4.60 4.05 3.20
C VAL A 56 3.40 3.19 2.78
N LEU A 57 3.21 2.02 3.41
CA LEU A 57 2.07 1.15 3.13
C LEU A 57 0.73 1.76 3.55
N LYS A 58 0.74 2.79 4.38
CA LYS A 58 -0.46 3.52 4.81
C LYS A 58 -0.54 4.89 4.17
N THR A 59 -0.08 5.00 2.94
CA THR A 59 -0.18 6.23 2.17
C THR A 59 -1.58 6.38 1.59
N ARG A 60 -2.17 7.55 1.79
CA ARG A 60 -3.42 7.94 1.14
C ARG A 60 -3.14 9.04 0.13
N PHE A 61 -3.75 8.90 -1.04
CA PHE A 61 -3.73 9.93 -2.08
C PHE A 61 -5.06 10.67 -2.10
N LEU A 62 -5.02 11.97 -2.18
CA LEU A 62 -6.24 12.79 -2.21
C LEU A 62 -6.03 14.06 -3.03
N THR A 63 -7.14 14.68 -3.40
CA THR A 63 -7.14 15.97 -4.08
C THR A 63 -7.54 17.04 -3.07
N LYS A 64 -6.70 18.05 -2.92
CA LYS A 64 -6.96 19.20 -2.06
C LYS A 64 -6.53 20.47 -2.78
N ASN A 65 -7.43 21.46 -2.85
CA ASN A 65 -7.18 22.71 -3.57
C ASN A 65 -6.79 22.46 -5.04
N ASN A 66 -7.47 21.50 -5.69
CA ASN A 66 -7.22 21.07 -7.07
C ASN A 66 -5.83 20.47 -7.32
N LYS A 67 -5.13 20.07 -6.26
CA LYS A 67 -3.82 19.42 -6.37
C LYS A 67 -3.84 18.03 -5.77
N LEU A 68 -3.20 17.09 -6.46
CA LEU A 68 -2.99 15.75 -5.93
C LEU A 68 -1.92 15.80 -4.84
N GLN A 69 -2.24 15.22 -3.71
CA GLN A 69 -1.36 15.16 -2.53
C GLN A 69 -1.38 13.79 -1.91
N GLN A 70 -0.41 13.52 -1.06
CA GLN A 70 -0.30 12.25 -0.36
C GLN A 70 0.01 12.49 1.12
N GLY A 71 -0.35 11.54 1.95
CA GLY A 71 -0.05 11.61 3.37
C GLY A 71 -0.16 10.26 4.04
N TYR A 72 0.44 10.15 5.23
CA TYR A 72 0.32 8.98 6.07
C TYR A 72 -1.03 9.02 6.79
N ASP A 73 -1.81 7.95 6.64
CA ASP A 73 -3.08 7.78 7.33
C ASP A 73 -3.02 6.56 8.24
N GLU A 74 -2.86 6.79 9.54
CA GLU A 74 -2.76 5.73 10.53
C GLU A 74 -4.01 4.86 10.63
N ASN A 75 -5.16 5.34 10.13
CA ASN A 75 -6.42 4.60 10.15
C ASN A 75 -6.54 3.59 9.02
N ILE A 76 -5.63 3.60 8.05
CA ILE A 76 -5.58 2.56 7.01
C ILE A 76 -5.20 1.24 7.67
N LYS A 77 -6.01 0.22 7.44
CA LYS A 77 -5.76 -1.14 7.94
C LYS A 77 -5.30 -2.03 6.79
N ILE A 78 -4.18 -2.69 7.00
CA ILE A 78 -3.64 -3.67 6.06
C ILE A 78 -3.92 -5.04 6.63
N ASN A 79 -4.62 -5.88 5.85
CA ASN A 79 -5.04 -7.19 6.29
C ASN A 79 -4.08 -8.27 5.79
N VAL A 80 -3.69 -9.17 6.68
CA VAL A 80 -3.03 -10.43 6.32
C VAL A 80 -4.12 -11.49 6.29
N LEU A 81 -4.41 -11.99 5.09
CA LEU A 81 -5.47 -13.00 4.91
C LEU A 81 -4.87 -14.39 5.04
N GLU A 82 -5.53 -15.24 5.81
CA GLU A 82 -5.16 -16.63 6.01
C GLU A 82 -6.30 -17.53 5.55
N ASP A 83 -5.97 -18.61 4.84
CA ASP A 83 -6.94 -19.63 4.44
C ASP A 83 -6.92 -20.82 5.39
#